data_312ccb26d0a64ee7434d9060770e4fd4
#
_entry.id   312ccb26d0a64ee7434d9060770e4fd4
#
_cell.length_a   1.000
_cell.length_b   1.000
_cell.length_c   1.000
_cell.angle_alpha   90.00
_cell.angle_beta   90.00
_cell.angle_gamma   90.00
#
_symmetry.space_group_name_H-M   'P 1'
#
loop_
_entity.id
_entity.type
_entity.pdbx_description
1 polymer ?
#
loop_
_entity_poly.entity_id
_entity_poly.type
_entity_poly.pdbx_seq_one_letter_code
_entity_poly.pdbx_strand_id
1 'polypeptide(L)'
;ERERPTRVELEIDQSELVTDQLARDQSLTVERDGVQVTFSRDARGRAALCVTGVGRTEEALRVLGQELSQRVVQRHVYQRLMDEIRARQFVVVEEEVDEHHAIRLKVRHWDG
;
A
#
# COMPACT_ATOMS: atom_id res chain seq x y z
N GLU A 1 33.36 -7.08 6.80
CA GLU A 1 32.22 -6.63 7.61
C GLU A 1 30.95 -6.55 6.80
N ARG A 2 29.91 -7.07 7.33
CA ARG A 2 28.60 -6.98 6.70
C ARG A 2 27.89 -5.71 7.17
N GLU A 3 27.42 -4.91 6.22
CA GLU A 3 26.58 -3.78 6.55
C GLU A 3 25.26 -4.28 7.15
N ARG A 4 24.85 -3.64 8.23
CA ARG A 4 23.54 -3.94 8.82
C ARG A 4 22.46 -3.17 8.08
N PRO A 5 21.31 -3.77 7.86
CA PRO A 5 20.22 -3.02 7.26
C PRO A 5 19.74 -1.91 8.19
N THR A 6 19.47 -0.77 7.63
CA THR A 6 18.80 0.33 8.32
C THR A 6 17.31 0.06 8.30
N ARG A 7 16.65 0.33 9.40
CA ARG A 7 15.21 0.08 9.55
C ARG A 7 14.50 1.35 9.99
N VAL A 8 13.35 1.61 9.37
CA VAL A 8 12.48 2.74 9.69
C VAL A 8 11.05 2.26 9.77
N GLU A 9 10.30 2.77 10.74
CA GLU A 9 8.87 2.54 10.81
C GLU A 9 8.13 3.73 10.21
N LEU A 10 7.09 3.45 9.42
CA LEU A 10 6.29 4.48 8.77
C LEU A 10 4.82 4.31 9.12
N GLU A 11 4.10 5.43 9.04
CA GLU A 11 2.65 5.44 9.08
C GLU A 11 2.15 5.97 7.74
N ILE A 12 1.35 5.17 7.05
CA ILE A 12 0.78 5.50 5.75
C ILE A 12 -0.73 5.38 5.83
N ASP A 13 -1.42 6.41 5.40
CA ASP A 13 -2.89 6.42 5.39
C ASP A 13 -3.43 5.20 4.62
N GLN A 14 -4.47 4.59 5.17
CA GLN A 14 -5.17 3.46 4.57
C GLN A 14 -4.34 2.18 4.46
N SER A 15 -3.21 2.08 5.17
CA SER A 15 -2.40 0.86 5.17
C SER A 15 -3.18 -0.35 5.73
N GLU A 16 -4.20 -0.11 6.56
CA GLU A 16 -5.09 -1.16 7.05
C GLU A 16 -5.81 -1.92 5.93
N LEU A 17 -6.02 -1.30 4.77
CA LEU A 17 -6.61 -1.98 3.62
C LEU A 17 -5.72 -3.13 3.13
N VAL A 18 -4.41 -2.99 3.29
CA VAL A 18 -3.45 -4.04 2.96
C VAL A 18 -3.42 -5.08 4.08
N THR A 19 -3.29 -4.63 5.33
CA THR A 19 -3.12 -5.54 6.47
C THR A 19 -4.38 -6.29 6.86
N ASP A 20 -5.57 -5.77 6.55
CA ASP A 20 -6.84 -6.45 6.82
C ASP A 20 -6.96 -7.76 6.05
N GLN A 21 -6.20 -7.94 4.99
CA GLN A 21 -6.18 -9.16 4.20
C GLN A 21 -5.19 -10.18 4.76
N LEU A 22 -4.39 -9.80 5.75
CA LEU A 22 -3.36 -10.65 6.33
C LEU A 22 -3.88 -11.33 7.61
N ALA A 23 -3.51 -12.58 7.79
CA ALA A 23 -3.70 -13.25 9.07
C ALA A 23 -2.72 -12.64 10.09
N ARG A 24 -2.96 -12.89 11.36
CA ARG A 24 -2.24 -12.27 12.47
C ARG A 24 -0.72 -12.48 12.41
N ASP A 25 -0.30 -13.62 11.90
CA ASP A 25 1.11 -14.00 11.78
C ASP A 25 1.66 -13.86 10.36
N GLN A 26 0.87 -13.28 9.46
CA GLN A 26 1.29 -13.06 8.08
C GLN A 26 1.80 -11.65 7.87
N SER A 27 2.66 -11.51 6.87
CA SER A 27 3.15 -10.20 6.43
C SER A 27 3.21 -10.18 4.91
N LEU A 28 3.17 -8.97 4.36
CA LEU A 28 3.37 -8.74 2.94
C LEU A 28 4.63 -7.89 2.77
N THR A 29 5.61 -8.40 2.07
CA THR A 29 6.84 -7.68 1.79
C THR A 29 6.95 -7.39 0.30
N VAL A 30 7.23 -6.14 -0.02
CA VAL A 30 7.45 -5.66 -1.38
C VAL A 30 8.86 -5.08 -1.45
N GLU A 31 9.61 -5.45 -2.46
CA GLU A 31 10.99 -5.01 -2.65
C GLU A 31 11.16 -4.27 -3.97
N ARG A 32 11.92 -3.19 -3.92
CA ARG A 32 12.31 -2.43 -5.11
C ARG A 32 13.64 -1.72 -4.83
N ASP A 33 14.60 -1.90 -5.73
CA ASP A 33 15.91 -1.21 -5.67
C ASP A 33 16.63 -1.38 -4.33
N GLY A 34 16.55 -2.58 -3.75
CA GLY A 34 17.20 -2.89 -2.47
C GLY A 34 16.48 -2.35 -1.25
N VAL A 35 15.29 -1.77 -1.43
CA VAL A 35 14.44 -1.31 -0.33
C VAL A 35 13.29 -2.27 -0.17
N GLN A 36 13.07 -2.75 1.06
CA GLN A 36 11.98 -3.65 1.39
C GLN A 36 10.97 -2.95 2.28
N VAL A 37 9.69 -3.04 1.91
CA VAL A 37 8.58 -2.54 2.70
C VAL A 37 7.76 -3.72 3.16
N THR A 38 7.54 -3.85 4.46
CA THR A 38 6.78 -4.95 5.04
C THR A 38 5.55 -4.44 5.75
N PHE A 39 4.39 -4.91 5.31
CA PHE A 39 3.10 -4.66 5.95
C PHE A 39 2.78 -5.83 6.86
N SER A 40 2.39 -5.54 8.09
CA SER A 40 2.02 -6.56 9.07
C SER A 40 1.01 -6.00 10.07
N ARG A 41 0.56 -6.84 10.99
CA ARG A 41 -0.25 -6.38 12.11
C ARG A 41 0.61 -6.40 13.37
N ASP A 42 0.49 -5.35 14.19
CA ASP A 42 1.17 -5.31 15.48
C ASP A 42 0.43 -6.20 16.51
N ALA A 43 0.93 -6.20 17.74
CA ALA A 43 0.35 -7.01 18.82
C ALA A 43 -1.11 -6.63 19.14
N ARG A 44 -1.54 -5.43 18.75
CA ARG A 44 -2.90 -4.94 18.94
C ARG A 44 -3.78 -5.15 17.70
N GLY A 45 -3.24 -5.78 16.66
CA GLY A 45 -3.96 -5.99 15.41
C GLY A 45 -4.01 -4.78 14.49
N ARG A 46 -3.26 -3.73 14.79
CA ARG A 46 -3.18 -2.52 13.95
C ARG A 46 -2.20 -2.71 12.81
N ALA A 47 -2.41 -1.97 11.74
CA ALA A 47 -1.48 -1.95 10.64
C ALA A 47 -0.11 -1.42 11.08
N ALA A 48 0.93 -2.15 10.74
CA ALA A 48 2.31 -1.77 10.99
C ALA A 48 3.08 -1.83 9.69
N LEU A 49 3.95 -0.85 9.47
CA LEU A 49 4.73 -0.72 8.25
C LEU A 49 6.20 -0.51 8.60
N CYS A 50 7.03 -1.37 8.08
CA CYS A 50 8.48 -1.32 8.31
C CYS A 50 9.21 -1.24 6.97
N VAL A 51 10.22 -0.38 6.91
CA VAL A 51 11.06 -0.23 5.73
C VAL A 51 12.50 -0.56 6.11
N THR A 52 13.14 -1.42 5.32
CA THR A 52 14.54 -1.78 5.52
C THR A 52 15.34 -1.63 4.24
N GLY A 53 16.62 -1.37 4.38
CA GLY A 53 17.55 -1.30 3.26
C GLY A 53 18.97 -1.28 3.75
N VAL A 54 19.88 -1.81 2.95
CA VAL A 54 21.31 -1.84 3.25
C VAL A 54 22.01 -0.70 2.51
N GLY A 55 22.92 0.00 3.21
CA GLY A 55 23.68 1.09 2.62
C GLY A 55 22.87 2.36 2.35
N ARG A 56 21.74 2.53 3.02
CA ARG A 56 20.89 3.71 2.86
C ARG A 56 20.68 4.41 4.19
N THR A 57 20.50 5.73 4.15
CA THR A 57 20.19 6.51 5.34
C THR A 57 18.71 6.33 5.73
N GLU A 58 18.39 6.63 6.99
CA GLU A 58 16.99 6.61 7.44
C GLU A 58 16.12 7.53 6.60
N GLU A 59 16.65 8.73 6.28
CA GLU A 59 15.90 9.70 5.47
C GLU A 59 15.60 9.15 4.07
N ALA A 60 16.57 8.52 3.42
CA ALA A 60 16.36 7.90 2.12
C ALA A 60 15.31 6.78 2.20
N LEU A 61 15.35 5.97 3.26
CA LEU A 61 14.37 4.91 3.46
C LEU A 61 12.96 5.47 3.68
N ARG A 62 12.82 6.59 4.40
CA ARG A 62 11.53 7.23 4.60
C ARG A 62 10.92 7.68 3.28
N VAL A 63 11.72 8.32 2.43
CA VAL A 63 11.26 8.80 1.13
C VAL A 63 10.90 7.63 0.21
N LEU A 64 11.82 6.69 0.03
CA LEU A 64 11.61 5.55 -0.86
C LEU A 64 10.52 4.60 -0.34
N GLY A 65 10.51 4.37 0.97
CA GLY A 65 9.53 3.52 1.60
C GLY A 65 8.13 4.11 1.53
N GLN A 66 7.99 5.41 1.72
CA GLN A 66 6.71 6.10 1.60
C GLN A 66 6.18 6.00 0.17
N GLU A 67 7.02 6.25 -0.81
CA GLU A 67 6.64 6.14 -2.22
C GLU A 67 6.18 4.73 -2.58
N LEU A 68 6.96 3.72 -2.20
CA LEU A 68 6.65 2.33 -2.51
C LEU A 68 5.39 1.86 -1.78
N SER A 69 5.26 2.19 -0.50
CA SER A 69 4.08 1.79 0.28
C SER A 69 2.80 2.47 -0.19
N GLN A 70 2.87 3.74 -0.61
CA GLN A 70 1.71 4.43 -1.17
C GLN A 70 1.23 3.76 -2.46
N ARG A 71 2.14 3.27 -3.28
CA ARG A 71 1.76 2.52 -4.50
C ARG A 71 1.04 1.22 -4.17
N VAL A 72 1.51 0.50 -3.15
CA VAL A 72 0.86 -0.74 -2.72
C VAL A 72 -0.54 -0.45 -2.18
N VAL A 73 -0.67 0.55 -1.31
CA VAL A 73 -1.97 0.96 -0.76
C VAL A 73 -2.92 1.40 -1.88
N GLN A 74 -2.43 2.22 -2.80
CA GLN A 74 -3.23 2.70 -3.94
C GLN A 74 -3.80 1.54 -4.75
N ARG A 75 -2.98 0.53 -5.00
CA ARG A 75 -3.41 -0.66 -5.75
C ARG A 75 -4.52 -1.41 -5.01
N HIS A 76 -4.41 -1.52 -3.70
CA HIS A 76 -5.45 -2.18 -2.90
C HIS A 76 -6.74 -1.37 -2.84
N VAL A 77 -6.64 -0.06 -2.72
CA VAL A 77 -7.80 0.86 -2.78
C VAL A 77 -8.51 0.70 -4.13
N TYR A 78 -7.76 0.73 -5.21
CA TYR A 78 -8.30 0.57 -6.56
C TYR A 78 -9.03 -0.75 -6.71
N GLN A 79 -8.41 -1.84 -6.29
CA GLN A 79 -9.01 -3.17 -6.38
C GLN A 79 -10.32 -3.25 -5.61
N ARG A 80 -10.34 -2.70 -4.40
CA ARG A 80 -11.54 -2.69 -3.57
C ARG A 80 -12.67 -1.86 -4.20
N LEU A 81 -12.34 -0.71 -4.76
CA LEU A 81 -13.32 0.12 -5.48
C LEU A 81 -13.90 -0.63 -6.68
N MET A 82 -13.05 -1.31 -7.44
CA MET A 82 -13.51 -2.07 -8.60
C MET A 82 -14.43 -3.22 -8.19
N ASP A 83 -14.12 -3.90 -7.10
CA ASP A 83 -14.95 -4.98 -6.59
C ASP A 83 -16.33 -4.47 -6.15
N GLU A 84 -16.39 -3.32 -5.47
CA GLU A 84 -17.66 -2.69 -5.07
C GLU A 84 -18.46 -2.22 -6.28
N ILE A 85 -17.81 -1.62 -7.26
CA ILE A 85 -18.46 -1.16 -8.49
C ILE A 85 -19.10 -2.33 -9.22
N ARG A 86 -18.40 -3.44 -9.34
CA ARG A 86 -18.94 -4.65 -9.97
C ARG A 86 -20.10 -5.23 -9.18
N ALA A 87 -20.00 -5.26 -7.86
CA ALA A 87 -21.04 -5.78 -6.99
C ALA A 87 -22.34 -4.97 -7.11
N ARG A 88 -22.24 -3.68 -7.41
CA ARG A 88 -23.38 -2.78 -7.59
C ARG A 88 -23.80 -2.62 -9.05
N GLN A 89 -23.20 -3.39 -9.94
CA GLN A 89 -23.52 -3.36 -11.37
C GLN A 89 -23.26 -2.00 -12.03
N PHE A 90 -22.23 -1.30 -11.58
CA PHE A 90 -21.76 -0.09 -12.26
C PHE A 90 -20.64 -0.42 -13.24
N VAL A 91 -20.50 0.43 -14.25
CA VAL A 91 -19.43 0.36 -15.24
C VAL A 91 -18.56 1.61 -15.09
N VAL A 92 -17.26 1.43 -15.05
CA VAL A 92 -16.31 2.55 -15.03
C VAL A 92 -16.21 3.13 -16.43
N VAL A 93 -16.53 4.42 -16.59
CA VAL A 93 -16.45 5.12 -17.88
C VAL A 93 -15.23 6.05 -17.94
N GLU A 94 -14.69 6.42 -16.79
CA GLU A 94 -13.54 7.30 -16.74
C GLU A 94 -12.77 7.04 -15.44
N GLU A 95 -11.45 7.06 -15.52
CA GLU A 95 -10.57 6.81 -14.39
C GLU A 95 -9.46 7.87 -14.36
N GLU A 96 -9.22 8.43 -13.19
CA GLU A 96 -8.19 9.45 -13.00
C GLU A 96 -7.48 9.23 -11.67
N VAL A 97 -6.17 9.41 -11.67
CA VAL A 97 -5.35 9.42 -10.46
C VAL A 97 -4.70 10.79 -10.36
N ASP A 98 -4.93 11.49 -9.26
CA ASP A 98 -4.38 12.82 -9.08
C ASP A 98 -2.95 12.77 -8.49
N GLU A 99 -2.35 13.96 -8.31
CA GLU A 99 -0.98 14.10 -7.79
C GLU A 99 -0.83 13.64 -6.33
N HIS A 100 -1.92 13.49 -5.60
CA HIS A 100 -1.94 12.99 -4.21
C HIS A 100 -2.25 11.50 -4.14
N HIS A 101 -2.21 10.79 -5.28
CA HIS A 101 -2.55 9.37 -5.40
C HIS A 101 -4.01 9.06 -5.08
N ALA A 102 -4.89 10.07 -5.08
CA ALA A 102 -6.31 9.84 -4.96
C ALA A 102 -6.87 9.32 -6.28
N ILE A 103 -7.69 8.28 -6.19
CA ILE A 103 -8.32 7.66 -7.35
C ILE A 103 -9.72 8.22 -7.50
N ARG A 104 -10.04 8.71 -8.70
CA ARG A 104 -11.37 9.18 -9.03
C ARG A 104 -11.93 8.32 -10.15
N LEU A 105 -13.11 7.78 -9.91
CA LEU A 105 -13.79 6.93 -10.87
C LEU A 105 -15.12 7.56 -11.23
N LYS A 106 -15.37 7.71 -12.52
CA LYS A 106 -16.67 8.07 -13.02
C LYS A 106 -17.35 6.80 -13.46
N VAL A 107 -18.54 6.55 -12.92
CA VAL A 107 -19.26 5.31 -13.16
C VAL A 107 -20.64 5.60 -13.71
N ARG A 108 -21.21 4.62 -14.42
CA ARG A 108 -22.60 4.63 -14.82
C ARG A 108 -23.22 3.29 -14.46
N HIS A 109 -24.53 3.29 -14.27
CA HIS A 109 -25.24 2.05 -13.99
C HIS A 109 -25.27 1.18 -15.25
N TRP A 110 -25.09 -0.11 -15.07
CA TRP A 110 -25.19 -1.07 -16.17
C TRP A 110 -26.66 -1.33 -16.49
N ASP A 111 -27.06 -1.00 -17.72
CA ASP A 111 -28.46 -1.09 -18.15
C ASP A 111 -28.74 -2.31 -19.02
N GLY A 112 -27.83 -3.18 -19.06
CA GLY A 112 -28.02 -4.22 -19.99
C GLY A 112 -27.74 -5.58 -19.63
#